data_a6b2b12367c0ba3608dc583c5a9cee92
#
_entry.id   a6b2b12367c0ba3608dc583c5a9cee92
#
_cell.length_a   1.000
_cell.length_b   1.000
_cell.length_c   1.000
_cell.angle_alpha   90.00
_cell.angle_beta   90.00
_cell.angle_gamma   90.00
#
_symmetry.space_group_name_H-M   'P 1'
#
loop_
_entity.id
_entity.type
_entity.pdbx_description
1 polymer ?
#
loop_
_entity_poly.entity_id
_entity_poly.type
_entity_poly.pdbx_seq_one_letter_code
_entity_poly.pdbx_strand_id
1 'polypeptide(L)'
;MILKWLELHGFRNYKEILFNPSPSGITVIDGDNGQGKTSILEAISYLATKRSFRGASKEAIINYEADEAVLRAAFESSHKRDILVEASLSRSRRDRFLVNKQPLSKVSDINKTVPVTVFAAQDIEVVRGAPIARRDFLDDCVSMLFPRGPAIIASVEKVLRQRAMLLKQSGGMLTPEVSSTLDVWDRQLSQYGSQLVELRQELVLLMDPYVNTAYKEISSRNDRISLSYRCSWQGDLHQELMRNRKDDIRRQSNGIGPHRDELEIDIDGHPIRHNGSQGEQRTAAYSMKVAFHTLYRERMGEDPILLLDDVFSELDNTRCKAILNSVTATQTILTTTGTVPGELNPDLRVTVNDGAIIEGTV
;
A
#
# COMPACT_ATOMS: atom_id res chain seq x y z
N MET A 1 3.86 -0.59 16.95
CA MET A 1 3.79 -2.00 16.50
C MET A 1 5.20 -2.54 16.39
N ILE A 2 5.46 -3.79 16.84
CA ILE A 2 6.78 -4.44 16.80
C ILE A 2 6.61 -5.83 16.22
N LEU A 3 7.43 -6.21 15.25
CA LEU A 3 7.59 -7.59 14.79
C LEU A 3 8.56 -8.31 15.75
N LYS A 4 8.11 -9.38 16.40
CA LYS A 4 8.95 -10.21 17.27
C LYS A 4 9.73 -11.25 16.49
N TRP A 5 9.06 -11.96 15.60
CA TRP A 5 9.65 -12.96 14.71
C TRP A 5 8.79 -13.16 13.46
N LEU A 6 9.43 -13.63 12.38
CA LEU A 6 8.84 -14.04 11.14
C LEU A 6 9.36 -15.43 10.76
N GLU A 7 8.46 -16.36 10.49
CA GLU A 7 8.73 -17.69 9.97
C GLU A 7 8.15 -17.83 8.58
N LEU A 8 8.96 -18.31 7.63
CA LEU A 8 8.56 -18.52 6.23
C LEU A 8 8.88 -19.95 5.82
N HIS A 9 7.94 -20.60 5.12
CA HIS A 9 8.13 -21.87 4.43
C HIS A 9 7.61 -21.77 3.01
N GLY A 10 8.41 -22.18 2.03
CA GLY A 10 8.03 -22.20 0.62
C GLY A 10 7.66 -20.83 0.05
N PHE A 11 8.26 -19.73 0.54
CA PHE A 11 7.97 -18.36 0.13
C PHE A 11 9.11 -17.78 -0.70
N ARG A 12 8.85 -17.39 -1.93
CA ARG A 12 9.85 -16.86 -2.86
C ARG A 12 11.04 -17.81 -3.02
N ASN A 13 12.25 -17.35 -2.71
CA ASN A 13 13.47 -18.16 -2.71
C ASN A 13 13.73 -18.90 -1.39
N TYR A 14 12.90 -18.65 -0.37
CA TYR A 14 13.05 -19.30 0.94
C TYR A 14 12.35 -20.65 0.98
N LYS A 15 13.10 -21.71 1.27
CA LYS A 15 12.52 -23.02 1.62
C LYS A 15 11.99 -22.98 3.05
N GLU A 16 12.81 -22.50 3.95
CA GLU A 16 12.48 -22.31 5.37
C GLU A 16 13.42 -21.27 5.98
N ILE A 17 12.88 -20.30 6.69
CA ILE A 17 13.65 -19.36 7.53
C ILE A 17 12.89 -18.96 8.78
N LEU A 18 13.65 -18.63 9.83
CA LEU A 18 13.19 -17.87 10.99
C LEU A 18 14.00 -16.57 11.05
N PHE A 19 13.31 -15.44 11.08
CA PHE A 19 13.89 -14.10 11.16
C PHE A 19 13.43 -13.41 12.44
N ASN A 20 14.39 -12.99 13.27
CA ASN A 20 14.16 -12.29 14.52
C ASN A 20 14.79 -10.89 14.40
N PRO A 21 14.03 -9.82 14.07
CA PRO A 21 14.56 -8.46 14.03
C PRO A 21 14.81 -7.91 15.43
N SER A 22 15.60 -6.84 15.55
CA SER A 22 15.68 -6.10 16.80
C SER A 22 14.28 -5.59 17.20
N PRO A 23 13.89 -5.70 18.47
CA PRO A 23 12.56 -5.28 18.94
C PRO A 23 12.37 -3.75 18.91
N SER A 24 13.43 -3.00 18.75
CA SER A 24 13.42 -1.54 18.61
C SER A 24 14.59 -1.08 17.74
N GLY A 25 14.52 0.16 17.28
CA GLY A 25 15.56 0.75 16.45
C GLY A 25 15.65 0.14 15.06
N ILE A 26 16.84 -0.09 14.54
CA ILE A 26 17.07 -0.39 13.13
C ILE A 26 17.68 -1.80 12.97
N THR A 27 16.99 -2.64 12.21
CA THR A 27 17.53 -3.90 11.69
C THR A 27 17.93 -3.72 10.22
N VAL A 28 19.18 -3.99 9.89
CA VAL A 28 19.71 -3.96 8.53
C VAL A 28 19.81 -5.39 7.99
N ILE A 29 19.20 -5.63 6.83
CA ILE A 29 19.32 -6.86 6.08
C ILE A 29 20.21 -6.57 4.86
N ASP A 30 21.42 -7.08 4.86
CA ASP A 30 22.38 -6.91 3.76
C ASP A 30 22.57 -8.21 2.95
N GLY A 31 23.30 -8.11 1.86
CA GLY A 31 23.62 -9.21 0.94
C GLY A 31 23.53 -8.78 -0.51
N ASP A 32 23.98 -9.61 -1.43
CA ASP A 32 23.96 -9.33 -2.86
C ASP A 32 22.53 -9.25 -3.44
N ASN A 33 22.41 -8.76 -4.68
CA ASN A 33 21.16 -8.74 -5.39
C ASN A 33 20.62 -10.17 -5.63
N GLY A 34 19.30 -10.33 -5.49
CA GLY A 34 18.65 -11.63 -5.72
C GLY A 34 18.71 -12.62 -4.55
N GLN A 35 19.42 -12.31 -3.46
CA GLN A 35 19.57 -13.23 -2.32
C GLN A 35 18.31 -13.42 -1.48
N GLY A 36 17.31 -12.55 -1.61
CA GLY A 36 16.03 -12.70 -0.91
C GLY A 36 15.70 -11.59 0.10
N LYS A 37 16.53 -10.57 0.27
CA LYS A 37 16.31 -9.46 1.23
C LYS A 37 14.92 -8.85 1.13
N THR A 38 14.55 -8.39 -0.07
CA THR A 38 13.21 -7.84 -0.36
C THR A 38 12.09 -8.82 -0.04
N SER A 39 12.33 -10.14 -0.17
CA SER A 39 11.31 -11.17 0.11
C SER A 39 10.94 -11.23 1.60
N ILE A 40 11.86 -10.91 2.52
CA ILE A 40 11.56 -10.78 3.95
C ILE A 40 10.61 -9.61 4.19
N LEU A 41 10.91 -8.43 3.64
CA LEU A 41 10.04 -7.26 3.75
C LEU A 41 8.68 -7.50 3.08
N GLU A 42 8.69 -8.18 1.93
CA GLU A 42 7.47 -8.56 1.24
C GLU A 42 6.58 -9.49 2.07
N ALA A 43 7.16 -10.45 2.78
CA ALA A 43 6.43 -11.34 3.66
C ALA A 43 5.78 -10.59 4.84
N ILE A 44 6.51 -9.67 5.48
CA ILE A 44 5.99 -8.84 6.58
C ILE A 44 4.81 -7.99 6.06
N SER A 45 5.01 -7.30 4.95
CA SER A 45 3.97 -6.48 4.32
C SER A 45 2.78 -7.34 3.87
N TYR A 46 3.02 -8.53 3.33
CA TYR A 46 1.97 -9.44 2.90
C TYR A 46 1.09 -9.91 4.06
N LEU A 47 1.69 -10.23 5.21
CA LEU A 47 0.95 -10.57 6.41
C LEU A 47 0.09 -9.41 6.93
N ALA A 48 0.53 -8.17 6.72
CA ALA A 48 -0.19 -6.95 7.10
C ALA A 48 -1.31 -6.56 6.13
N THR A 49 -1.16 -6.83 4.81
CA THR A 49 -2.02 -6.25 3.76
C THR A 49 -2.72 -7.28 2.86
N LYS A 50 -2.28 -8.55 2.89
CA LYS A 50 -2.63 -9.61 1.94
C LYS A 50 -2.27 -9.30 0.48
N ARG A 51 -1.38 -8.34 0.26
CA ARG A 51 -0.92 -7.94 -1.06
C ARG A 51 0.60 -7.88 -1.09
N SER A 52 1.19 -8.28 -2.21
CA SER A 52 2.59 -8.00 -2.47
C SER A 52 2.74 -6.53 -2.82
N PHE A 53 3.59 -5.79 -2.11
CA PHE A 53 3.90 -4.41 -2.49
C PHE A 53 4.65 -4.32 -3.82
N ARG A 54 5.19 -5.45 -4.31
CA ARG A 54 5.82 -5.58 -5.64
C ARG A 54 4.82 -5.88 -6.75
N GLY A 55 3.51 -6.00 -6.44
CA GLY A 55 2.48 -6.37 -7.41
C GLY A 55 2.56 -7.80 -7.91
N ALA A 56 3.26 -8.69 -7.20
CA ALA A 56 3.40 -10.08 -7.60
C ALA A 56 2.10 -10.87 -7.42
N SER A 57 1.83 -11.77 -8.38
CA SER A 57 0.72 -12.72 -8.25
C SER A 57 1.02 -13.77 -7.17
N LYS A 58 -0.03 -14.43 -6.69
CA LYS A 58 0.11 -15.50 -5.70
C LYS A 58 1.06 -16.61 -6.18
N GLU A 59 0.97 -16.98 -7.44
CA GLU A 59 1.80 -18.02 -8.06
C GLU A 59 3.29 -17.64 -8.03
N ALA A 60 3.59 -16.36 -8.18
CA ALA A 60 4.96 -15.85 -8.13
C ALA A 60 5.49 -15.68 -6.68
N ILE A 61 4.62 -15.64 -5.69
CA ILE A 61 4.98 -15.59 -4.27
C ILE A 61 5.36 -16.96 -3.73
N ILE A 62 4.64 -18.01 -4.15
CA ILE A 62 4.92 -19.39 -3.74
C ILE A 62 6.22 -19.85 -4.42
N ASN A 63 7.13 -20.42 -3.64
CA ASN A 63 8.37 -21.02 -4.17
C ASN A 63 8.06 -21.99 -5.31
N TYR A 64 8.86 -21.97 -6.38
CA TYR A 64 8.57 -22.76 -7.56
C TYR A 64 8.69 -24.28 -7.32
N GLU A 65 9.46 -24.71 -6.31
CA GLU A 65 9.60 -26.11 -5.89
C GLU A 65 8.51 -26.54 -4.88
N ALA A 66 7.61 -25.60 -4.47
CA ALA A 66 6.59 -25.83 -3.45
C ALA A 66 5.16 -25.69 -4.00
N ASP A 67 4.22 -26.45 -3.47
CA ASP A 67 2.79 -26.32 -3.74
C ASP A 67 2.10 -25.30 -2.83
N GLU A 68 2.77 -24.94 -1.74
CA GLU A 68 2.23 -24.09 -0.70
C GLU A 68 3.32 -23.19 -0.09
N ALA A 69 2.95 -21.97 0.26
CA ALA A 69 3.76 -21.09 1.09
C ALA A 69 3.06 -20.83 2.42
N VAL A 70 3.79 -20.98 3.52
CA VAL A 70 3.30 -20.67 4.87
C VAL A 70 4.12 -19.52 5.45
N LEU A 71 3.42 -18.49 5.89
CA LEU A 71 3.99 -17.32 6.54
C LEU A 71 3.38 -17.23 7.93
N ARG A 72 4.21 -17.05 8.94
CA ARG A 72 3.78 -16.80 10.33
C ARG A 72 4.59 -15.68 10.92
N ALA A 73 3.95 -14.79 11.65
CA ALA A 73 4.66 -13.74 12.37
C ALA A 73 3.95 -13.39 13.68
N ALA A 74 4.73 -13.12 14.72
CA ALA A 74 4.24 -12.56 15.96
C ALA A 74 4.58 -11.07 16.01
N PHE A 75 3.56 -10.28 16.31
CA PHE A 75 3.65 -8.83 16.51
C PHE A 75 3.25 -8.47 17.94
N GLU A 76 3.74 -7.33 18.41
CA GLU A 76 3.33 -6.71 19.66
C GLU A 76 2.87 -5.29 19.42
N SER A 77 1.65 -4.95 19.85
CA SER A 77 1.14 -3.58 19.77
C SER A 77 1.75 -2.66 20.82
N SER A 78 1.61 -1.33 20.67
CA SER A 78 2.00 -0.35 21.70
C SER A 78 1.35 -0.61 23.06
N HIS A 79 0.17 -1.26 23.07
CA HIS A 79 -0.54 -1.68 24.27
C HIS A 79 -0.11 -3.06 24.82
N LYS A 80 1.04 -3.58 24.39
CA LYS A 80 1.58 -4.87 24.83
C LYS A 80 0.67 -6.07 24.55
N ARG A 81 -0.11 -6.01 23.47
CA ARG A 81 -0.94 -7.13 23.01
C ARG A 81 -0.19 -7.94 21.98
N ASP A 82 -0.07 -9.23 22.21
CA ASP A 82 0.49 -10.16 21.23
C ASP A 82 -0.52 -10.45 20.13
N ILE A 83 -0.05 -10.41 18.90
CA ILE A 83 -0.84 -10.64 17.69
C ILE A 83 -0.08 -11.65 16.84
N LEU A 84 -0.63 -12.85 16.70
CA LEU A 84 -0.12 -13.86 15.77
C LEU A 84 -0.87 -13.77 14.46
N VAL A 85 -0.15 -13.56 13.37
CA VAL A 85 -0.71 -13.57 12.01
C VAL A 85 -0.13 -14.73 11.23
N GLU A 86 -1.01 -15.52 10.61
CA GLU A 86 -0.63 -16.70 9.83
C GLU A 86 -1.31 -16.66 8.46
N ALA A 87 -0.56 -16.95 7.41
CA ALA A 87 -1.05 -17.08 6.06
C ALA A 87 -0.58 -18.40 5.46
N SER A 88 -1.48 -19.11 4.79
CA SER A 88 -1.18 -20.29 3.99
C SER A 88 -1.71 -20.06 2.58
N LEU A 89 -0.81 -20.02 1.61
CA LEU A 89 -1.07 -19.75 0.20
C LEU A 89 -0.85 -21.03 -0.58
N SER A 90 -1.84 -21.50 -1.31
CA SER A 90 -1.74 -22.77 -2.04
C SER A 90 -2.05 -22.57 -3.52
N ARG A 91 -1.32 -23.30 -4.39
CA ARG A 91 -1.58 -23.32 -5.84
C ARG A 91 -2.92 -23.99 -6.17
N SER A 92 -3.34 -24.97 -5.35
CA SER A 92 -4.50 -25.83 -5.64
C SER A 92 -5.66 -25.68 -4.66
N ARG A 93 -5.43 -25.05 -3.49
CA ARG A 93 -6.43 -24.89 -2.45
C ARG A 93 -6.77 -23.42 -2.21
N ARG A 94 -7.83 -23.18 -1.44
CA ARG A 94 -8.18 -21.84 -0.98
C ARG A 94 -7.17 -21.36 0.05
N ASP A 95 -6.69 -20.13 -0.11
CA ASP A 95 -5.79 -19.49 0.84
C ASP A 95 -6.47 -19.34 2.20
N ARG A 96 -5.67 -19.46 3.26
CA ARG A 96 -6.11 -19.27 4.65
C ARG A 96 -5.35 -18.12 5.26
N PHE A 97 -6.06 -17.32 6.04
CA PHE A 97 -5.50 -16.24 6.83
C PHE A 97 -6.09 -16.30 8.23
N LEU A 98 -5.23 -16.32 9.25
CA LEU A 98 -5.62 -16.39 10.66
C LEU A 98 -4.99 -15.22 11.41
N VAL A 99 -5.74 -14.67 12.35
CA VAL A 99 -5.23 -13.76 13.39
C VAL A 99 -5.55 -14.37 14.73
N ASN A 100 -4.55 -14.61 15.58
CA ASN A 100 -4.68 -15.30 16.86
C ASN A 100 -5.45 -16.63 16.73
N LYS A 101 -5.11 -17.40 15.68
CA LYS A 101 -5.74 -18.70 15.33
C LYS A 101 -7.21 -18.61 14.90
N GLN A 102 -7.77 -17.41 14.76
CA GLN A 102 -9.13 -17.21 14.27
C GLN A 102 -9.12 -16.85 12.80
N PRO A 103 -9.95 -17.49 11.97
CA PRO A 103 -10.07 -17.15 10.56
C PRO A 103 -10.50 -15.68 10.39
N LEU A 104 -9.80 -14.96 9.53
CA LEU A 104 -10.20 -13.61 9.15
C LEU A 104 -11.50 -13.66 8.32
N SER A 105 -12.57 -13.12 8.87
CA SER A 105 -13.86 -13.04 8.19
C SER A 105 -13.85 -12.07 7.01
N LYS A 106 -13.06 -11.00 7.08
CA LYS A 106 -12.90 -9.98 6.04
C LYS A 106 -11.44 -9.59 5.88
N VAL A 107 -11.02 -9.39 4.62
CA VAL A 107 -9.67 -8.87 4.29
C VAL A 107 -9.41 -7.52 4.94
N SER A 108 -10.47 -6.72 5.10
CA SER A 108 -10.44 -5.40 5.71
C SER A 108 -9.94 -5.33 7.15
N ASP A 109 -9.95 -6.45 7.86
CA ASP A 109 -9.67 -6.43 9.29
C ASP A 109 -8.15 -6.51 9.59
N ILE A 110 -7.35 -6.93 8.59
CA ILE A 110 -5.92 -7.13 8.79
C ILE A 110 -5.11 -5.83 8.75
N ASN A 111 -5.43 -4.90 7.85
CA ASN A 111 -4.71 -3.63 7.71
C ASN A 111 -4.74 -2.75 8.98
N LYS A 112 -5.73 -3.00 9.84
CA LYS A 112 -5.86 -2.35 11.15
C LYS A 112 -5.15 -3.10 12.26
N THR A 113 -4.87 -4.39 12.03
CA THR A 113 -4.30 -5.27 13.05
C THR A 113 -2.80 -5.10 13.14
N VAL A 114 -2.13 -4.94 11.99
CA VAL A 114 -0.68 -4.77 11.89
C VAL A 114 -0.37 -3.61 10.95
N PRO A 115 -0.23 -2.38 11.45
CA PRO A 115 0.16 -1.25 10.61
C PRO A 115 1.62 -1.37 10.19
N VAL A 116 1.84 -1.23 8.88
CA VAL A 116 3.16 -1.27 8.24
C VAL A 116 3.25 -0.16 7.22
N THR A 117 4.35 0.57 7.19
CA THR A 117 4.68 1.53 6.13
C THR A 117 5.85 0.99 5.32
N VAL A 118 5.66 0.80 4.02
CA VAL A 118 6.69 0.31 3.11
C VAL A 118 7.18 1.44 2.23
N PHE A 119 8.50 1.58 2.12
CA PHE A 119 9.17 2.43 1.13
C PHE A 119 9.92 1.52 0.18
N ALA A 120 9.67 1.69 -1.10
CA ALA A 120 10.29 0.87 -2.14
C ALA A 120 10.47 1.67 -3.43
N ALA A 121 11.35 1.22 -4.32
CA ALA A 121 11.67 1.90 -5.58
C ALA A 121 10.43 2.19 -6.45
N GLN A 122 9.42 1.30 -6.41
CA GLN A 122 8.17 1.47 -7.17
C GLN A 122 7.24 2.56 -6.62
N ASP A 123 7.48 3.13 -5.46
CA ASP A 123 6.63 4.19 -4.90
C ASP A 123 6.57 5.43 -5.80
N ILE A 124 7.57 5.64 -6.65
CA ILE A 124 7.58 6.70 -7.66
C ILE A 124 6.38 6.58 -8.64
N GLU A 125 5.79 5.40 -8.79
CA GLU A 125 4.62 5.20 -9.64
C GLU A 125 3.38 5.94 -9.13
N VAL A 126 3.31 6.29 -7.85
CA VAL A 126 2.26 7.16 -7.32
C VAL A 126 2.32 8.54 -7.97
N VAL A 127 3.51 9.03 -8.29
CA VAL A 127 3.71 10.36 -8.90
C VAL A 127 3.66 10.29 -10.42
N ARG A 128 4.46 9.42 -11.05
CA ARG A 128 4.62 9.37 -12.51
C ARG A 128 3.70 8.38 -13.21
N GLY A 129 3.21 7.37 -12.49
CA GLY A 129 2.47 6.24 -13.03
C GLY A 129 1.05 6.58 -13.51
N ALA A 130 0.32 5.55 -13.88
CA ALA A 130 -1.08 5.67 -14.29
C ALA A 130 -1.97 6.09 -13.09
N PRO A 131 -3.14 6.71 -13.34
CA PRO A 131 -4.08 7.12 -12.29
C PRO A 131 -4.46 6.02 -11.30
N ILE A 132 -4.37 4.76 -11.69
CA ILE A 132 -4.67 3.62 -10.82
C ILE A 132 -3.69 3.56 -9.63
N ALA A 133 -2.40 3.83 -9.83
CA ALA A 133 -1.42 3.81 -8.74
C ALA A 133 -1.75 4.84 -7.64
N ARG A 134 -2.25 6.02 -8.02
CA ARG A 134 -2.67 7.05 -7.08
C ARG A 134 -3.95 6.69 -6.32
N ARG A 135 -4.92 6.07 -7.03
CA ARG A 135 -6.13 5.57 -6.36
C ARG A 135 -5.83 4.42 -5.41
N ASP A 136 -4.97 3.49 -5.81
CA ASP A 136 -4.56 2.38 -4.94
C ASP A 136 -3.85 2.90 -3.69
N PHE A 137 -2.97 3.90 -3.83
CA PHE A 137 -2.34 4.57 -2.70
C PHE A 137 -3.37 5.21 -1.76
N LEU A 138 -4.36 5.96 -2.31
CA LEU A 138 -5.43 6.56 -1.50
C LEU A 138 -6.27 5.49 -0.79
N ASP A 139 -6.62 4.41 -1.48
CA ASP A 139 -7.46 3.34 -0.94
C ASP A 139 -6.73 2.54 0.14
N ASP A 140 -5.43 2.33 0.01
CA ASP A 140 -4.60 1.73 1.05
C ASP A 140 -4.56 2.64 2.29
N CYS A 141 -4.32 3.95 2.12
CA CYS A 141 -4.35 4.92 3.22
C CYS A 141 -5.73 5.03 3.88
N VAL A 142 -6.82 5.09 3.08
CA VAL A 142 -8.21 5.08 3.57
C VAL A 142 -8.49 3.80 4.36
N SER A 143 -8.00 2.66 3.89
CA SER A 143 -8.20 1.37 4.56
C SER A 143 -7.52 1.30 5.93
N MET A 144 -6.38 1.94 6.08
CA MET A 144 -5.64 2.00 7.34
C MET A 144 -6.24 3.01 8.32
N LEU A 145 -6.59 4.21 7.84
CA LEU A 145 -6.98 5.33 8.70
C LEU A 145 -8.46 5.32 9.12
N PHE A 146 -9.36 4.90 8.20
CA PHE A 146 -10.80 4.98 8.43
C PHE A 146 -11.44 3.61 8.68
N PRO A 147 -12.08 3.37 9.84
CA PRO A 147 -12.69 2.08 10.18
C PRO A 147 -13.67 1.53 9.14
N ARG A 148 -14.45 2.40 8.47
CA ARG A 148 -15.43 2.03 7.44
C ARG A 148 -14.83 1.91 6.03
N GLY A 149 -13.61 2.42 5.81
CA GLY A 149 -12.95 2.50 4.51
C GLY A 149 -12.92 1.18 3.74
N PRO A 150 -12.36 0.10 4.33
CA PRO A 150 -12.25 -1.17 3.61
C PRO A 150 -13.57 -1.76 3.13
N ALA A 151 -14.65 -1.63 3.93
CA ALA A 151 -15.98 -2.13 3.57
C ALA A 151 -16.59 -1.33 2.41
N ILE A 152 -16.37 -0.01 2.41
CA ILE A 152 -16.83 0.89 1.33
C ILE A 152 -16.08 0.58 0.04
N ILE A 153 -14.75 0.48 0.08
CA ILE A 153 -13.90 0.13 -1.08
C ILE A 153 -14.35 -1.20 -1.68
N ALA A 154 -14.49 -2.25 -0.87
CA ALA A 154 -14.94 -3.56 -1.33
C ALA A 154 -16.34 -3.52 -1.96
N SER A 155 -17.25 -2.68 -1.43
CA SER A 155 -18.58 -2.49 -1.98
C SER A 155 -18.54 -1.79 -3.34
N VAL A 156 -17.73 -0.72 -3.49
CA VAL A 156 -17.53 -0.03 -4.76
C VAL A 156 -16.96 -0.98 -5.80
N GLU A 157 -15.91 -1.73 -5.47
CA GLU A 157 -15.31 -2.70 -6.39
C GLU A 157 -16.30 -3.79 -6.84
N LYS A 158 -17.09 -4.31 -5.90
CA LYS A 158 -18.13 -5.31 -6.21
C LYS A 158 -19.15 -4.75 -7.19
N VAL A 159 -19.68 -3.56 -6.91
CA VAL A 159 -20.70 -2.93 -7.77
C VAL A 159 -20.12 -2.62 -9.14
N LEU A 160 -18.91 -2.06 -9.23
CA LEU A 160 -18.24 -1.78 -10.50
C LEU A 160 -18.06 -3.05 -11.34
N ARG A 161 -17.67 -4.18 -10.72
CA ARG A 161 -17.53 -5.46 -11.43
C ARG A 161 -18.89 -5.96 -11.95
N GLN A 162 -19.93 -5.94 -11.13
CA GLN A 162 -21.27 -6.40 -11.54
C GLN A 162 -21.85 -5.52 -12.66
N ARG A 163 -21.72 -4.20 -12.53
CA ARG A 163 -22.15 -3.26 -13.54
C ARG A 163 -21.39 -3.45 -14.86
N ALA A 164 -20.07 -3.65 -14.82
CA ALA A 164 -19.26 -3.92 -16.01
C ALA A 164 -19.66 -5.25 -16.69
N MET A 165 -19.98 -6.28 -15.92
CA MET A 165 -20.49 -7.54 -16.49
C MET A 165 -21.82 -7.34 -17.22
N LEU A 166 -22.78 -6.63 -16.61
CA LEU A 166 -24.07 -6.31 -17.22
C LEU A 166 -23.89 -5.49 -18.52
N LEU A 167 -23.04 -4.46 -18.50
CA LEU A 167 -22.74 -3.63 -19.67
C LEU A 167 -22.15 -4.45 -20.83
N LYS A 168 -21.29 -5.43 -20.53
CA LYS A 168 -20.76 -6.35 -21.56
C LYS A 168 -21.83 -7.30 -22.08
N GLN A 169 -22.65 -7.87 -21.20
CA GLN A 169 -23.72 -8.79 -21.56
C GLN A 169 -24.84 -8.12 -22.37
N SER A 170 -25.06 -6.81 -22.22
CA SER A 170 -26.06 -6.06 -22.97
C SER A 170 -25.78 -6.01 -24.49
N GLY A 171 -24.55 -6.34 -24.91
CA GLY A 171 -24.18 -6.30 -26.33
C GLY A 171 -24.34 -4.91 -26.98
N GLY A 172 -24.32 -3.85 -26.19
CA GLY A 172 -24.53 -2.48 -26.65
C GLY A 172 -26.01 -2.06 -26.77
N MET A 173 -26.94 -2.88 -26.25
CA MET A 173 -28.39 -2.62 -26.30
C MET A 173 -28.97 -2.30 -24.92
N LEU A 174 -29.77 -1.22 -24.86
CA LEU A 174 -30.51 -0.84 -23.66
C LEU A 174 -31.92 -1.40 -23.73
N THR A 175 -32.10 -2.64 -23.25
CA THR A 175 -33.44 -3.23 -23.08
C THR A 175 -34.08 -2.79 -21.75
N PRO A 176 -35.40 -2.91 -21.56
CA PRO A 176 -36.03 -2.59 -20.28
C PRO A 176 -35.44 -3.37 -19.10
N GLU A 177 -35.04 -4.63 -19.29
CA GLU A 177 -34.45 -5.50 -18.29
C GLU A 177 -33.04 -5.03 -17.91
N VAL A 178 -32.22 -4.65 -18.90
CA VAL A 178 -30.90 -4.06 -18.69
C VAL A 178 -31.04 -2.73 -17.95
N SER A 179 -32.00 -1.88 -18.34
CA SER A 179 -32.24 -0.59 -17.69
C SER A 179 -32.64 -0.76 -16.22
N SER A 180 -33.59 -1.66 -15.92
CA SER A 180 -34.04 -1.90 -14.54
C SER A 180 -32.92 -2.46 -13.64
N THR A 181 -32.07 -3.31 -14.20
CA THR A 181 -30.90 -3.84 -13.47
C THR A 181 -29.83 -2.78 -13.25
N LEU A 182 -29.60 -1.90 -14.25
CA LEU A 182 -28.71 -0.75 -14.08
C LEU A 182 -29.19 0.22 -13.01
N ASP A 183 -30.52 0.42 -12.85
CA ASP A 183 -31.07 1.26 -11.78
C ASP A 183 -30.65 0.80 -10.38
N VAL A 184 -30.53 -0.51 -10.18
CA VAL A 184 -30.07 -1.08 -8.90
C VAL A 184 -28.58 -0.80 -8.70
N TRP A 185 -27.77 -1.09 -9.73
CA TRP A 185 -26.31 -0.89 -9.61
C TRP A 185 -25.91 0.58 -9.56
N ASP A 186 -26.61 1.46 -10.28
CA ASP A 186 -26.34 2.91 -10.26
C ASP A 186 -26.66 3.51 -8.89
N ARG A 187 -27.76 3.09 -8.22
CA ARG A 187 -28.06 3.51 -6.85
C ARG A 187 -26.99 3.06 -5.86
N GLN A 188 -26.55 1.79 -5.96
CA GLN A 188 -25.51 1.28 -5.08
C GLN A 188 -24.15 1.95 -5.34
N LEU A 189 -23.80 2.17 -6.62
CA LEU A 189 -22.57 2.85 -6.98
C LEU A 189 -22.56 4.30 -6.51
N SER A 190 -23.71 5.00 -6.64
CA SER A 190 -23.86 6.35 -6.11
C SER A 190 -23.68 6.39 -4.60
N GLN A 191 -24.34 5.50 -3.88
CA GLN A 191 -24.26 5.45 -2.42
C GLN A 191 -22.82 5.18 -1.92
N TYR A 192 -22.20 4.09 -2.36
CA TYR A 192 -20.87 3.70 -1.89
C TYR A 192 -19.78 4.56 -2.52
N GLY A 193 -19.96 4.99 -3.77
CA GLY A 193 -19.02 5.85 -4.48
C GLY A 193 -18.89 7.21 -3.85
N SER A 194 -20.01 7.86 -3.49
CA SER A 194 -19.97 9.15 -2.78
C SER A 194 -19.29 9.03 -1.41
N GLN A 195 -19.58 7.96 -0.65
CA GLN A 195 -18.90 7.71 0.62
C GLN A 195 -17.38 7.51 0.44
N LEU A 196 -16.94 6.82 -0.61
CA LEU A 196 -15.51 6.66 -0.87
C LEU A 196 -14.85 7.98 -1.23
N VAL A 197 -15.50 8.81 -2.03
CA VAL A 197 -15.01 10.15 -2.39
C VAL A 197 -14.87 11.03 -1.15
N GLU A 198 -15.86 11.04 -0.25
CA GLU A 198 -15.77 11.77 1.02
C GLU A 198 -14.54 11.35 1.82
N LEU A 199 -14.27 10.03 1.95
CA LEU A 199 -13.09 9.54 2.69
C LEU A 199 -11.78 9.91 2.01
N ARG A 200 -11.71 9.84 0.66
CA ARG A 200 -10.51 10.23 -0.07
C ARG A 200 -10.25 11.73 0.01
N GLN A 201 -11.28 12.56 -0.08
CA GLN A 201 -11.18 14.01 0.09
C GLN A 201 -10.72 14.37 1.50
N GLU A 202 -11.32 13.77 2.53
CA GLU A 202 -10.90 13.96 3.91
C GLU A 202 -9.43 13.55 4.11
N LEU A 203 -9.02 12.39 3.58
CA LEU A 203 -7.63 11.94 3.63
C LEU A 203 -6.67 12.95 2.98
N VAL A 204 -6.99 13.44 1.78
CA VAL A 204 -6.14 14.40 1.05
C VAL A 204 -5.99 15.69 1.83
N LEU A 205 -7.07 16.23 2.39
CA LEU A 205 -7.04 17.42 3.25
C LEU A 205 -6.17 17.20 4.50
N LEU A 206 -6.25 16.02 5.11
CA LEU A 206 -5.45 15.68 6.27
C LEU A 206 -3.97 15.51 5.92
N MET A 207 -3.66 14.93 4.76
CA MET A 207 -2.29 14.64 4.33
C MET A 207 -1.54 15.87 3.81
N ASP A 208 -2.21 16.82 3.16
CA ASP A 208 -1.57 17.95 2.46
C ASP A 208 -0.52 18.70 3.32
N PRO A 209 -0.81 19.13 4.57
CA PRO A 209 0.18 19.81 5.39
C PRO A 209 1.39 18.94 5.75
N TYR A 210 1.18 17.63 6.01
CA TYR A 210 2.26 16.70 6.33
C TYR A 210 3.15 16.44 5.10
N VAL A 211 2.56 16.31 3.91
CA VAL A 211 3.30 16.12 2.66
C VAL A 211 4.18 17.33 2.38
N ASN A 212 3.65 18.54 2.57
CA ASN A 212 4.43 19.77 2.37
C ASN A 212 5.61 19.88 3.36
N THR A 213 5.40 19.51 4.63
CA THR A 213 6.46 19.49 5.65
C THR A 213 7.53 18.45 5.28
N ALA A 214 7.14 17.21 5.02
CA ALA A 214 8.04 16.13 4.66
C ALA A 214 8.83 16.44 3.37
N TYR A 215 8.19 17.06 2.38
CA TYR A 215 8.87 17.43 1.13
C TYR A 215 9.98 18.47 1.36
N LYS A 216 9.72 19.48 2.17
CA LYS A 216 10.73 20.49 2.52
C LYS A 216 11.92 19.89 3.27
N GLU A 217 11.65 18.99 4.21
CA GLU A 217 12.70 18.31 4.98
C GLU A 217 13.57 17.41 4.08
N ILE A 218 12.95 16.60 3.19
CA ILE A 218 13.67 15.66 2.34
C ILE A 218 14.36 16.37 1.17
N SER A 219 13.74 17.37 0.55
CA SER A 219 14.31 18.09 -0.60
C SER A 219 15.36 19.12 -0.19
N SER A 220 15.34 19.60 1.06
CA SER A 220 16.09 20.75 1.54
C SER A 220 15.79 22.03 0.73
N ARG A 221 14.60 22.12 0.14
CA ARG A 221 14.13 23.27 -0.68
C ARG A 221 12.86 23.85 -0.06
N ASN A 222 12.55 25.09 -0.45
CA ASN A 222 11.34 25.79 0.01
C ASN A 222 10.15 25.65 -0.94
N ASP A 223 10.26 24.80 -1.98
CA ASP A 223 9.17 24.57 -2.92
C ASP A 223 7.95 24.01 -2.19
N ARG A 224 6.77 24.45 -2.58
CA ARG A 224 5.52 23.99 -1.98
C ARG A 224 4.95 22.84 -2.79
N ILE A 225 4.88 21.65 -2.18
CA ILE A 225 4.09 20.55 -2.72
C ILE A 225 2.66 20.64 -2.19
N SER A 226 1.68 20.35 -3.03
CA SER A 226 0.26 20.33 -2.66
C SER A 226 -0.45 19.15 -3.27
N LEU A 227 -1.46 18.64 -2.55
CA LEU A 227 -2.33 17.57 -2.98
C LEU A 227 -3.73 18.10 -3.22
N SER A 228 -4.38 17.69 -4.31
CA SER A 228 -5.79 17.94 -4.54
C SER A 228 -6.50 16.71 -5.10
N TYR A 229 -7.76 16.53 -4.71
CA TYR A 229 -8.58 15.42 -5.18
C TYR A 229 -9.59 15.90 -6.21
N ARG A 230 -9.56 15.31 -7.41
CA ARG A 230 -10.45 15.66 -8.50
C ARG A 230 -11.40 14.51 -8.81
N CYS A 231 -12.70 14.75 -8.60
CA CYS A 231 -13.76 13.84 -9.00
C CYS A 231 -13.91 13.79 -10.52
N SER A 232 -14.25 12.62 -11.03
CA SER A 232 -14.56 12.43 -12.46
C SER A 232 -15.97 12.90 -12.87
N TRP A 233 -16.75 13.39 -11.92
CA TRP A 233 -18.10 13.93 -12.15
C TRP A 233 -18.35 15.18 -11.32
N GLN A 234 -19.46 15.87 -11.62
CA GLN A 234 -19.93 17.04 -10.87
C GLN A 234 -21.37 16.83 -10.39
N GLY A 235 -21.68 17.32 -9.17
CA GLY A 235 -23.01 17.21 -8.60
C GLY A 235 -23.35 15.79 -8.12
N ASP A 236 -24.57 15.33 -8.36
CA ASP A 236 -25.08 14.05 -7.90
C ASP A 236 -24.63 12.88 -8.78
N LEU A 237 -23.90 11.92 -8.19
CA LEU A 237 -23.35 10.79 -8.95
C LEU A 237 -24.45 9.91 -9.58
N HIS A 238 -25.61 9.75 -8.93
CA HIS A 238 -26.68 8.95 -9.50
C HIS A 238 -27.23 9.55 -10.79
N GLN A 239 -27.44 10.88 -10.80
CA GLN A 239 -27.90 11.59 -12.01
C GLN A 239 -26.86 11.50 -13.13
N GLU A 240 -25.58 11.65 -12.82
CA GLU A 240 -24.53 11.53 -13.80
C GLU A 240 -24.39 10.11 -14.37
N LEU A 241 -24.55 9.07 -13.56
CA LEU A 241 -24.59 7.69 -14.02
C LEU A 241 -25.75 7.47 -14.98
N MET A 242 -26.95 7.99 -14.67
CA MET A 242 -28.12 7.90 -15.56
C MET A 242 -27.91 8.62 -16.88
N ARG A 243 -27.34 9.82 -16.87
CA ARG A 243 -27.01 10.59 -18.10
C ARG A 243 -26.02 9.86 -18.99
N ASN A 244 -25.03 9.19 -18.37
CA ASN A 244 -23.94 8.54 -19.11
C ASN A 244 -24.24 7.11 -19.57
N ARG A 245 -25.43 6.55 -19.22
CA ARG A 245 -25.79 5.14 -19.52
C ARG A 245 -25.65 4.76 -20.99
N LYS A 246 -26.08 5.63 -21.91
CA LYS A 246 -25.97 5.36 -23.34
C LYS A 246 -24.55 5.15 -23.79
N ASP A 247 -23.63 5.96 -23.27
CA ASP A 247 -22.20 5.85 -23.56
C ASP A 247 -21.58 4.64 -22.89
N ASP A 248 -21.93 4.34 -21.64
CA ASP A 248 -21.47 3.15 -20.92
C ASP A 248 -21.87 1.86 -21.65
N ILE A 249 -23.13 1.78 -22.11
CA ILE A 249 -23.62 0.65 -22.88
C ILE A 249 -22.89 0.53 -24.23
N ARG A 250 -22.73 1.63 -24.96
CA ARG A 250 -22.00 1.65 -26.23
C ARG A 250 -20.56 1.20 -26.07
N ARG A 251 -19.87 1.66 -25.01
CA ARG A 251 -18.47 1.34 -24.70
C ARG A 251 -18.33 0.04 -23.91
N GLN A 252 -19.40 -0.54 -23.43
CA GLN A 252 -19.44 -1.72 -22.56
C GLN A 252 -18.54 -1.60 -21.33
N SER A 253 -18.48 -0.40 -20.73
CA SER A 253 -17.56 -0.08 -19.63
C SER A 253 -18.11 1.03 -18.74
N ASN A 254 -17.69 1.05 -17.48
CA ASN A 254 -18.02 2.12 -16.54
C ASN A 254 -17.24 3.38 -16.91
N GLY A 255 -17.92 4.46 -17.33
CA GLY A 255 -17.33 5.72 -17.74
C GLY A 255 -17.13 6.72 -16.61
N ILE A 256 -17.98 6.67 -15.58
CA ILE A 256 -18.04 7.63 -14.47
C ILE A 256 -18.02 6.88 -13.15
N GLY A 257 -17.42 7.50 -12.13
CA GLY A 257 -17.39 7.00 -10.76
C GLY A 257 -15.98 7.04 -10.13
N PRO A 258 -15.83 6.66 -8.85
CA PRO A 258 -14.59 6.84 -8.08
C PRO A 258 -13.36 6.10 -8.65
N HIS A 259 -13.58 5.13 -9.52
CA HIS A 259 -12.51 4.44 -10.28
C HIS A 259 -11.93 5.28 -11.44
N ARG A 260 -12.46 6.47 -11.69
CA ARG A 260 -11.99 7.45 -12.71
C ARG A 260 -11.43 8.72 -12.10
N ASP A 261 -11.51 8.85 -10.77
CA ASP A 261 -11.03 10.03 -10.06
C ASP A 261 -9.51 10.12 -10.07
N GLU A 262 -9.00 11.32 -9.77
CA GLU A 262 -7.58 11.62 -9.82
C GLU A 262 -7.10 12.30 -8.54
N LEU A 263 -5.91 11.91 -8.07
CA LEU A 263 -5.13 12.67 -7.11
C LEU A 263 -4.11 13.51 -7.88
N GLU A 264 -4.26 14.82 -7.81
CA GLU A 264 -3.33 15.76 -8.40
C GLU A 264 -2.25 16.10 -7.38
N ILE A 265 -0.99 16.11 -7.85
CA ILE A 265 0.20 16.40 -7.05
C ILE A 265 0.95 17.50 -7.76
N ASP A 266 1.03 18.66 -7.15
CA ASP A 266 1.65 19.85 -7.75
C ASP A 266 2.83 20.34 -6.91
N ILE A 267 3.85 20.88 -7.57
CA ILE A 267 4.92 21.67 -6.96
C ILE A 267 4.81 23.08 -7.50
N ASP A 268 4.65 24.06 -6.61
CA ASP A 268 4.48 25.48 -6.94
C ASP A 268 3.38 25.72 -8.00
N GLY A 269 2.29 24.95 -7.91
CA GLY A 269 1.14 25.03 -8.81
C GLY A 269 1.34 24.36 -10.16
N HIS A 270 2.41 23.59 -10.36
CA HIS A 270 2.67 22.85 -11.61
C HIS A 270 2.61 21.34 -11.35
N PRO A 271 1.85 20.56 -12.19
CA PRO A 271 1.76 19.12 -12.08
C PRO A 271 3.15 18.46 -12.12
N ILE A 272 3.54 17.83 -11.04
CA ILE A 272 4.89 17.22 -10.89
C ILE A 272 5.12 16.09 -11.88
N ARG A 273 4.06 15.39 -12.30
CA ARG A 273 4.14 14.28 -13.24
C ARG A 273 4.83 14.65 -14.56
N HIS A 274 4.60 15.87 -15.05
CA HIS A 274 5.08 16.34 -16.33
C HIS A 274 6.23 17.33 -16.21
N ASN A 275 6.29 18.08 -15.12
CA ASN A 275 7.23 19.19 -14.95
C ASN A 275 8.36 18.86 -13.96
N GLY A 276 8.16 17.87 -13.07
CA GLY A 276 9.16 17.50 -12.09
C GLY A 276 10.29 16.65 -12.67
N SER A 277 11.52 16.93 -12.26
CA SER A 277 12.66 16.05 -12.48
C SER A 277 12.45 14.70 -11.78
N GLN A 278 13.17 13.67 -12.20
CA GLN A 278 13.09 12.34 -11.59
C GLN A 278 13.38 12.37 -10.08
N GLY A 279 14.34 13.22 -9.66
CA GLY A 279 14.68 13.41 -8.25
C GLY A 279 13.53 14.05 -7.45
N GLU A 280 12.85 15.06 -8.02
CA GLU A 280 11.68 15.70 -7.39
C GLU A 280 10.50 14.74 -7.30
N GLN A 281 10.22 13.99 -8.37
CA GLN A 281 9.15 12.98 -8.38
C GLN A 281 9.38 11.90 -7.31
N ARG A 282 10.63 11.45 -7.15
CA ARG A 282 11.01 10.47 -6.12
C ARG A 282 10.88 11.05 -4.72
N THR A 283 11.38 12.29 -4.53
CA THR A 283 11.22 13.01 -3.25
C THR A 283 9.75 13.18 -2.88
N ALA A 284 8.89 13.56 -3.82
CA ALA A 284 7.45 13.68 -3.58
C ALA A 284 6.80 12.35 -3.20
N ALA A 285 7.15 11.26 -3.89
CA ALA A 285 6.62 9.93 -3.56
C ALA A 285 6.98 9.52 -2.12
N TYR A 286 8.22 9.71 -1.72
CA TYR A 286 8.65 9.42 -0.34
C TYR A 286 8.02 10.38 0.67
N SER A 287 7.87 11.66 0.34
CA SER A 287 7.19 12.63 1.22
C SER A 287 5.74 12.26 1.48
N MET A 288 5.04 11.72 0.49
CA MET A 288 3.67 11.20 0.68
C MET A 288 3.63 10.02 1.65
N LYS A 289 4.62 9.13 1.59
CA LYS A 289 4.73 7.98 2.52
C LYS A 289 5.08 8.43 3.94
N VAL A 290 6.04 9.34 4.09
CA VAL A 290 6.41 9.95 5.39
C VAL A 290 5.19 10.64 6.00
N ALA A 291 4.50 11.45 5.20
CA ALA A 291 3.30 12.17 5.63
C ALA A 291 2.22 11.23 6.14
N PHE A 292 1.93 10.15 5.40
CA PHE A 292 0.93 9.18 5.83
C PHE A 292 1.37 8.43 7.09
N HIS A 293 2.63 8.03 7.20
CA HIS A 293 3.18 7.39 8.41
C HIS A 293 2.98 8.27 9.64
N THR A 294 3.36 9.55 9.55
CA THR A 294 3.23 10.53 10.63
C THR A 294 1.76 10.76 11.00
N LEU A 295 0.91 11.00 10.00
CA LEU A 295 -0.54 11.17 10.18
C LEU A 295 -1.17 9.96 10.87
N TYR A 296 -0.81 8.74 10.42
CA TYR A 296 -1.32 7.51 11.02
C TYR A 296 -0.94 7.39 12.48
N ARG A 297 0.35 7.58 12.81
CA ARG A 297 0.86 7.54 14.19
C ARG A 297 0.12 8.51 15.10
N GLU A 298 -0.05 9.76 14.67
CA GLU A 298 -0.72 10.80 15.47
C GLU A 298 -2.22 10.52 15.68
N ARG A 299 -2.89 9.97 14.67
CA ARG A 299 -4.32 9.70 14.72
C ARG A 299 -4.67 8.40 15.45
N MET A 300 -3.86 7.37 15.26
CA MET A 300 -4.14 6.04 15.79
C MET A 300 -3.40 5.73 17.10
N GLY A 301 -2.39 6.54 17.48
CA GLY A 301 -1.57 6.30 18.66
C GLY A 301 -0.74 5.01 18.59
N GLU A 302 -0.51 4.50 17.38
CA GLU A 302 0.26 3.28 17.12
C GLU A 302 1.31 3.58 16.05
N ASP A 303 2.59 3.29 16.34
CA ASP A 303 3.66 3.41 15.35
C ASP A 303 3.61 2.25 14.35
N PRO A 304 3.45 2.49 13.03
CA PRO A 304 3.62 1.43 12.05
C PRO A 304 5.06 0.92 12.04
N ILE A 305 5.26 -0.37 11.73
CA ILE A 305 6.58 -0.90 11.43
C ILE A 305 7.06 -0.24 10.13
N LEU A 306 8.28 0.28 10.13
CA LEU A 306 8.88 0.91 8.95
C LEU A 306 9.70 -0.11 8.17
N LEU A 307 9.35 -0.34 6.91
CA LEU A 307 10.06 -1.20 5.98
C LEU A 307 10.67 -0.36 4.86
N LEU A 308 12.00 -0.43 4.68
CA LEU A 308 12.74 0.32 3.66
C LEU A 308 13.42 -0.67 2.71
N ASP A 309 12.86 -0.83 1.49
CA ASP A 309 13.40 -1.75 0.49
C ASP A 309 14.35 -1.04 -0.47
N ASP A 310 15.64 -1.22 -0.24
CA ASP A 310 16.76 -0.70 -1.05
C ASP A 310 16.69 0.82 -1.36
N VAL A 311 16.12 1.59 -0.42
CA VAL A 311 15.87 3.03 -0.60
C VAL A 311 17.17 3.81 -0.78
N PHE A 312 18.27 3.33 -0.17
CA PHE A 312 19.58 4.01 -0.20
C PHE A 312 20.31 3.90 -1.54
N SER A 313 19.98 2.92 -2.39
CA SER A 313 20.53 2.83 -3.75
C SER A 313 19.94 3.89 -4.69
N GLU A 314 18.79 4.45 -4.31
CA GLU A 314 17.97 5.31 -5.14
C GLU A 314 18.06 6.81 -4.79
N LEU A 315 18.62 7.14 -3.63
CA LEU A 315 18.73 8.49 -3.08
C LEU A 315 20.16 8.83 -2.70
N ASP A 316 20.47 10.12 -2.74
CA ASP A 316 21.69 10.62 -2.13
C ASP A 316 21.67 10.55 -0.59
N ASN A 317 22.84 10.56 0.03
CA ASN A 317 22.98 10.41 1.48
C ASN A 317 22.21 11.48 2.27
N THR A 318 22.05 12.70 1.75
CA THR A 318 21.35 13.79 2.42
C THR A 318 19.85 13.47 2.53
N ARG A 319 19.25 13.04 1.42
CA ARG A 319 17.83 12.65 1.39
C ARG A 319 17.55 11.39 2.20
N CYS A 320 18.48 10.42 2.16
CA CYS A 320 18.38 9.22 3.00
C CYS A 320 18.32 9.56 4.49
N LYS A 321 19.22 10.43 4.96
CA LYS A 321 19.22 10.92 6.34
C LYS A 321 17.95 11.69 6.67
N ALA A 322 17.50 12.55 5.77
CA ALA A 322 16.27 13.31 5.97
C ALA A 322 15.05 12.38 6.15
N ILE A 323 14.91 11.34 5.32
CA ILE A 323 13.82 10.36 5.47
C ILE A 323 13.90 9.67 6.83
N LEU A 324 15.07 9.15 7.22
CA LEU A 324 15.24 8.47 8.50
C LEU A 324 14.96 9.38 9.71
N ASN A 325 15.31 10.65 9.61
CA ASN A 325 15.04 11.63 10.67
C ASN A 325 13.56 12.08 10.70
N SER A 326 12.91 12.16 9.53
CA SER A 326 11.50 12.57 9.43
C SER A 326 10.53 11.46 9.83
N VAL A 327 10.95 10.19 9.77
CA VAL A 327 10.12 9.04 10.14
C VAL A 327 10.55 8.52 11.51
N THR A 328 9.82 8.91 12.54
CA THR A 328 10.02 8.31 13.87
C THR A 328 9.24 6.99 13.92
N ALA A 329 9.93 5.87 13.94
CA ALA A 329 9.34 4.54 14.10
C ALA A 329 10.01 3.80 15.25
N THR A 330 9.22 3.04 16.02
CA THR A 330 9.74 2.20 17.11
C THR A 330 10.65 1.11 16.54
N GLN A 331 10.31 0.56 15.38
CA GLN A 331 11.06 -0.49 14.69
C GLN A 331 11.17 -0.18 13.20
N THR A 332 12.39 -0.21 12.69
CA THR A 332 12.71 -0.07 11.26
C THR A 332 13.47 -1.31 10.78
N ILE A 333 13.01 -1.88 9.67
CA ILE A 333 13.69 -2.99 9.00
C ILE A 333 14.02 -2.52 7.58
N LEU A 334 15.31 -2.52 7.24
CA LEU A 334 15.76 -2.05 5.94
C LEU A 334 16.62 -3.08 5.20
N THR A 335 16.52 -3.08 3.89
CA THR A 335 17.39 -3.87 3.02
C THR A 335 18.40 -2.98 2.31
N THR A 336 19.59 -3.50 2.08
CA THR A 336 20.64 -2.81 1.32
C THR A 336 21.51 -3.78 0.56
N THR A 337 22.13 -3.31 -0.53
CA THR A 337 23.15 -4.03 -1.30
C THR A 337 24.55 -3.48 -1.07
N GLY A 338 24.67 -2.43 -0.27
CA GLY A 338 25.92 -1.70 -0.10
C GLY A 338 26.11 -1.14 1.31
N THR A 339 26.99 -0.16 1.42
CA THR A 339 27.22 0.54 2.68
C THR A 339 26.01 1.38 3.06
N VAL A 340 25.50 1.12 4.24
CA VAL A 340 24.55 2.01 4.91
C VAL A 340 25.26 3.34 5.19
N PRO A 341 24.60 4.51 5.08
CA PRO A 341 25.23 5.78 5.44
C PRO A 341 25.92 5.68 6.81
N GLY A 342 27.20 6.05 6.89
CA GLY A 342 28.09 5.77 8.03
C GLY A 342 27.68 6.31 9.39
N GLU A 343 26.57 7.04 9.49
CA GLU A 343 25.96 7.53 10.72
C GLU A 343 24.79 6.65 11.21
N LEU A 344 24.41 5.62 10.43
CA LEU A 344 23.37 4.69 10.82
C LEU A 344 24.02 3.61 11.69
N ASN A 345 23.74 3.63 12.98
CA ASN A 345 24.14 2.58 13.90
C ASN A 345 22.97 1.56 14.00
N PRO A 346 22.99 0.43 13.27
CA PRO A 346 21.95 -0.56 13.37
C PRO A 346 22.04 -1.29 14.70
N ASP A 347 20.88 -1.58 15.30
CA ASP A 347 20.78 -2.42 16.50
C ASP A 347 20.99 -3.91 16.17
N LEU A 348 20.75 -4.28 14.92
CA LEU A 348 20.99 -5.62 14.39
C LEU A 348 21.36 -5.55 12.90
N ARG A 349 22.40 -6.28 12.52
CA ARG A 349 22.76 -6.51 11.12
C ARG A 349 22.66 -8.00 10.81
N VAL A 350 21.97 -8.32 9.71
CA VAL A 350 21.73 -9.70 9.27
C VAL A 350 22.12 -9.79 7.80
N THR A 351 22.94 -10.78 7.46
CA THR A 351 23.31 -11.05 6.06
C THR A 351 22.45 -12.17 5.48
N VAL A 352 21.91 -11.95 4.28
CA VAL A 352 21.16 -12.96 3.54
C VAL A 352 22.02 -13.47 2.37
N ASN A 353 22.20 -14.78 2.30
CA ASN A 353 22.92 -15.45 1.22
C ASN A 353 22.17 -16.71 0.81
N ASP A 354 21.84 -16.82 -0.49
CA ASP A 354 21.16 -17.96 -1.12
C ASP A 354 19.93 -18.49 -0.33
N GLY A 355 19.06 -17.58 0.09
CA GLY A 355 17.87 -17.93 0.86
C GLY A 355 18.13 -18.40 2.29
N ALA A 356 19.32 -18.17 2.83
CA ALA A 356 19.66 -18.42 4.23
C ALA A 356 20.01 -17.11 4.94
N ILE A 357 19.63 -17.03 6.21
CA ILE A 357 20.03 -15.92 7.11
C ILE A 357 21.33 -16.33 7.80
N ILE A 358 22.36 -15.51 7.63
CA ILE A 358 23.61 -15.62 8.38
C ILE A 358 23.57 -14.51 9.42
N GLU A 359 23.47 -14.87 10.71
CA GLU A 359 23.47 -13.88 11.79
C GLU A 359 24.82 -13.15 11.80
N GLY A 360 24.75 -11.83 11.59
CA GLY A 360 25.88 -10.94 11.78
C GLY A 360 25.95 -10.46 13.23
N THR A 361 27.14 -10.33 13.74
CA THR A 361 27.43 -9.68 15.03
C THR A 361 27.03 -8.20 15.01
N VAL A 362 26.47 -7.71 16.13
CA VAL A 362 26.30 -6.29 16.47
C VAL A 362 27.65 -5.56 16.46
#